data_ab745690e0e57988d58178a678633a0f
#
_entry.id   ab745690e0e57988d58178a678633a0f
#
_cell.length_a   1.000
_cell.length_b   1.000
_cell.length_c   1.000
_cell.angle_alpha   90.00
_cell.angle_beta   90.00
_cell.angle_gamma   90.00
#
_symmetry.space_group_name_H-M   'P 1'
#
loop_
_entity.id
_entity.type
_entity.pdbx_description
1 polymer ?
#
loop_
_entity_poly.entity_id
_entity_poly.type
_entity_poly.pdbx_seq_one_letter_code
_entity_poly.pdbx_strand_id
1 'polypeptide(L)'
;IHHMAKLAPKFIDAIHRINNSGYDGDYISDNFIRSTRFKDGQLITSGETGYKALVVPAAHLMPNDVLAHLLKLAQQGATIVFLENYPTDVPGYGQLEQKRKTYQQTLQKLPSISFSETTVTPVGKGKIITGTDYARTLASCNIPQEEMKTKFGLQAIRRVNDSGHHYFISSLQDKGV
;
A
#
# COMPACT_ATOMS: atom_id res chain seq x y z
N ILE A 1 13.83 7.45 -11.54
CA ILE A 1 13.83 6.05 -11.00
C ILE A 1 15.23 5.63 -10.58
N HIS A 2 16.28 5.86 -11.39
CA HIS A 2 17.66 5.45 -11.06
C HIS A 2 18.22 6.05 -9.76
N HIS A 3 17.82 7.27 -9.42
CA HIS A 3 18.23 7.92 -8.15
C HIS A 3 17.47 7.37 -6.95
N MET A 4 16.20 7.04 -7.10
CA MET A 4 15.38 6.48 -6.01
C MET A 4 15.81 5.07 -5.62
N ALA A 5 16.27 4.26 -6.56
CA ALA A 5 16.79 2.91 -6.26
C ALA A 5 17.98 2.92 -5.29
N LYS A 6 18.79 4.00 -5.29
CA LYS A 6 19.91 4.18 -4.35
C LYS A 6 19.45 4.74 -2.99
N LEU A 7 18.44 5.62 -2.97
CA LEU A 7 17.98 6.32 -1.78
C LEU A 7 16.95 5.52 -0.97
N ALA A 8 16.11 4.73 -1.64
CA ALA A 8 15.05 3.95 -1.03
C ALA A 8 14.94 2.53 -1.65
N PRO A 9 15.98 1.70 -1.55
CA PRO A 9 16.03 0.41 -2.23
C PRO A 9 14.88 -0.52 -1.81
N LYS A 10 14.51 -0.54 -0.53
CA LYS A 10 13.39 -1.36 -0.03
C LYS A 10 12.04 -0.92 -0.60
N PHE A 11 11.84 0.39 -0.79
CA PHE A 11 10.62 0.91 -1.40
C PHE A 11 10.51 0.50 -2.87
N ILE A 12 11.59 0.59 -3.62
CA ILE A 12 11.63 0.16 -5.03
C ILE A 12 11.44 -1.35 -5.16
N ASP A 13 12.07 -2.14 -4.29
CA ASP A 13 11.85 -3.59 -4.24
C ASP A 13 10.39 -3.94 -3.98
N ALA A 14 9.76 -3.29 -3.00
CA ALA A 14 8.35 -3.47 -2.70
C ALA A 14 7.46 -3.20 -3.93
N ILE A 15 7.73 -2.13 -4.67
CA ILE A 15 7.02 -1.79 -5.90
C ILE A 15 7.15 -2.89 -6.94
N HIS A 16 8.38 -3.38 -7.18
CA HIS A 16 8.60 -4.47 -8.14
C HIS A 16 7.86 -5.74 -7.70
N ARG A 17 7.88 -6.09 -6.43
CA ARG A 17 7.17 -7.25 -5.89
C ARG A 17 5.65 -7.11 -6.04
N ILE A 18 5.08 -5.93 -5.77
CA ILE A 18 3.66 -5.64 -5.97
C ILE A 18 3.29 -5.79 -7.44
N ASN A 19 4.05 -5.16 -8.34
CA ASN A 19 3.82 -5.23 -9.78
C ASN A 19 3.95 -6.66 -10.32
N ASN A 20 4.98 -7.38 -9.91
CA ASN A 20 5.18 -8.78 -10.33
C ASN A 20 4.08 -9.71 -9.80
N SER A 21 3.40 -9.33 -8.71
CA SER A 21 2.22 -10.02 -8.21
C SER A 21 0.93 -9.66 -8.98
N GLY A 22 1.03 -8.92 -10.10
CA GLY A 22 -0.11 -8.60 -10.96
C GLY A 22 -0.99 -7.46 -10.44
N TYR A 23 -0.46 -6.59 -9.58
CA TYR A 23 -1.17 -5.41 -9.10
C TYR A 23 -0.53 -4.14 -9.64
N ASP A 24 -1.38 -3.19 -10.04
CA ASP A 24 -0.96 -1.83 -10.40
C ASP A 24 -1.23 -0.89 -9.23
N GLY A 25 -0.39 0.13 -9.08
CA GLY A 25 -0.55 1.12 -8.03
C GLY A 25 0.18 2.42 -8.33
N ASP A 26 -0.33 3.49 -7.76
CA ASP A 26 0.29 4.81 -7.78
C ASP A 26 0.99 5.09 -6.45
N TYR A 27 2.02 5.93 -6.49
CA TYR A 27 2.73 6.36 -5.30
C TYR A 27 2.02 7.55 -4.66
N ILE A 28 1.90 7.48 -3.34
CA ILE A 28 1.25 8.52 -2.57
C ILE A 28 2.19 9.06 -1.50
N SER A 29 2.30 10.38 -1.39
CA SER A 29 3.06 11.03 -0.31
C SER A 29 2.22 11.21 0.95
N ASP A 30 2.89 11.44 2.09
CA ASP A 30 2.24 11.73 3.36
C ASP A 30 1.19 12.85 3.26
N ASN A 31 1.48 13.90 2.48
CA ASN A 31 0.54 15.02 2.30
C ASN A 31 -0.75 14.58 1.59
N PHE A 32 -0.63 13.74 0.58
CA PHE A 32 -1.80 13.21 -0.10
C PHE A 32 -2.54 12.16 0.74
N ILE A 33 -1.83 11.36 1.55
CA ILE A 33 -2.49 10.45 2.51
C ILE A 33 -3.38 11.26 3.47
N ARG A 34 -2.90 12.38 4.02
CA ARG A 34 -3.68 13.24 4.92
C ARG A 34 -4.98 13.75 4.32
N SER A 35 -5.02 13.99 3.03
CA SER A 35 -6.21 14.47 2.30
C SER A 35 -7.08 13.35 1.74
N THR A 36 -6.62 12.10 1.78
CA THR A 36 -7.39 10.94 1.30
C THR A 36 -8.60 10.70 2.20
N ARG A 37 -9.73 10.41 1.61
CA ARG A 37 -10.99 10.07 2.30
C ARG A 37 -11.50 8.71 1.84
N PHE A 38 -12.30 8.06 2.68
CA PHE A 38 -13.01 6.83 2.30
C PHE A 38 -14.45 7.18 1.95
N LYS A 39 -14.89 6.82 0.74
CA LYS A 39 -16.22 7.07 0.23
C LYS A 39 -16.61 5.99 -0.78
N ASP A 40 -17.86 5.52 -0.72
CA ASP A 40 -18.44 4.56 -1.67
C ASP A 40 -17.57 3.30 -1.91
N GLY A 41 -16.96 2.77 -0.82
CA GLY A 41 -16.12 1.57 -0.88
C GLY A 41 -14.71 1.80 -1.43
N GLN A 42 -14.28 3.05 -1.60
CA GLN A 42 -12.97 3.40 -2.16
C GLN A 42 -12.24 4.45 -1.32
N LEU A 43 -10.92 4.41 -1.39
CA LEU A 43 -10.04 5.47 -0.94
C LEU A 43 -9.96 6.53 -2.05
N ILE A 44 -10.46 7.72 -1.78
CA ILE A 44 -10.51 8.82 -2.75
C ILE A 44 -9.42 9.82 -2.42
N THR A 45 -8.50 10.03 -3.34
CA THR A 45 -7.42 11.02 -3.21
C THR A 45 -7.93 12.44 -3.53
N SER A 46 -7.10 13.45 -3.27
CA SER A 46 -7.42 14.84 -3.62
C SER A 46 -7.63 15.08 -5.13
N GLY A 47 -7.10 14.20 -5.99
CA GLY A 47 -7.33 14.21 -7.43
C GLY A 47 -8.59 13.45 -7.87
N GLU A 48 -9.51 13.15 -6.95
CA GLU A 48 -10.78 12.41 -7.18
C GLU A 48 -10.58 10.99 -7.76
N THR A 49 -9.36 10.46 -7.68
CA THR A 49 -9.09 9.07 -8.10
C THR A 49 -9.38 8.10 -6.96
N GLY A 50 -10.10 7.02 -7.26
CA GLY A 50 -10.50 5.99 -6.31
C GLY A 50 -9.58 4.76 -6.33
N TYR A 51 -9.17 4.31 -5.14
CA TYR A 51 -8.32 3.13 -4.94
C TYR A 51 -9.00 2.11 -4.02
N LYS A 52 -8.73 0.83 -4.25
CA LYS A 52 -9.31 -0.28 -3.49
C LYS A 52 -8.59 -0.54 -2.16
N ALA A 53 -7.30 -0.27 -2.12
CA ALA A 53 -6.47 -0.44 -0.92
C ALA A 53 -5.34 0.57 -0.90
N LEU A 54 -4.80 0.85 0.30
CA LEU A 54 -3.57 1.59 0.50
C LEU A 54 -2.52 0.64 1.07
N VAL A 55 -1.38 0.55 0.42
CA VAL A 55 -0.28 -0.34 0.81
C VAL A 55 0.86 0.47 1.41
N VAL A 56 1.25 0.11 2.61
CA VAL A 56 2.41 0.66 3.33
C VAL A 56 3.52 -0.40 3.26
N PRO A 57 4.56 -0.20 2.43
CA PRO A 57 5.71 -1.09 2.41
C PRO A 57 6.52 -0.97 3.68
N ALA A 58 7.49 -1.87 3.89
CA ALA A 58 8.37 -1.83 5.05
C ALA A 58 9.00 -0.44 5.23
N ALA A 59 8.68 0.20 6.32
CA ALA A 59 9.19 1.51 6.69
C ALA A 59 9.57 1.54 8.17
N HIS A 60 10.60 2.31 8.49
CA HIS A 60 10.99 2.55 9.89
C HIS A 60 10.27 3.78 10.45
N LEU A 61 10.18 4.84 9.67
CA LEU A 61 9.64 6.13 10.10
C LEU A 61 8.30 6.42 9.44
N MET A 62 7.34 6.91 10.23
CA MET A 62 6.06 7.43 9.76
C MET A 62 5.59 8.56 10.69
N PRO A 63 5.10 9.69 10.16
CA PRO A 63 4.48 10.74 10.99
C PRO A 63 3.25 10.19 11.73
N ASN A 64 3.08 10.60 13.01
CA ASN A 64 1.97 10.10 13.84
C ASN A 64 0.59 10.42 13.26
N ASP A 65 0.43 11.59 12.68
CA ASP A 65 -0.83 12.01 12.07
C ASP A 65 -1.17 11.17 10.82
N VAL A 66 -0.15 10.73 10.06
CA VAL A 66 -0.35 9.79 8.94
C VAL A 66 -0.81 8.44 9.45
N LEU A 67 -0.14 7.86 10.46
CA LEU A 67 -0.55 6.58 11.04
C LEU A 67 -1.97 6.63 11.63
N ALA A 68 -2.28 7.71 12.37
CA ALA A 68 -3.61 7.92 12.93
C ALA A 68 -4.67 8.07 11.83
N HIS A 69 -4.34 8.71 10.71
CA HIS A 69 -5.26 8.84 9.59
C HIS A 69 -5.49 7.51 8.88
N LEU A 70 -4.46 6.69 8.67
CA LEU A 70 -4.60 5.34 8.12
C LEU A 70 -5.54 4.48 8.98
N LEU A 71 -5.38 4.53 10.31
CA LEU A 71 -6.27 3.84 11.24
C LEU A 71 -7.72 4.34 11.13
N LYS A 72 -7.92 5.67 11.02
CA LYS A 72 -9.23 6.26 10.81
C LYS A 72 -9.88 5.79 9.50
N LEU A 73 -9.12 5.76 8.41
CA LEU A 73 -9.60 5.25 7.11
C LEU A 73 -10.03 3.78 7.22
N ALA A 74 -9.24 2.94 7.90
CA ALA A 74 -9.61 1.55 8.16
C ALA A 74 -10.93 1.46 8.96
N GLN A 75 -11.08 2.28 10.02
CA GLN A 75 -12.31 2.32 10.80
C GLN A 75 -13.54 2.72 9.98
N GLN A 76 -13.36 3.55 8.95
CA GLN A 76 -14.42 3.99 8.05
C GLN A 76 -14.82 2.96 6.98
N GLY A 77 -13.97 1.96 6.71
CA GLY A 77 -14.27 0.91 5.74
C GLY A 77 -13.13 0.58 4.78
N ALA A 78 -12.02 1.32 4.84
CA ALA A 78 -10.90 1.11 3.93
C ALA A 78 -10.12 -0.19 4.22
N THR A 79 -9.48 -0.71 3.18
CA THR A 79 -8.45 -1.75 3.29
C THR A 79 -7.08 -1.10 3.36
N ILE A 80 -6.40 -1.25 4.48
CA ILE A 80 -5.02 -0.80 4.69
C ILE A 80 -4.11 -2.03 4.82
N VAL A 81 -3.03 -2.05 4.06
CA VAL A 81 -2.07 -3.15 4.05
C VAL A 81 -0.75 -2.67 4.61
N PHE A 82 -0.20 -3.37 5.59
CA PHE A 82 1.18 -3.18 6.06
C PHE A 82 2.00 -4.40 5.66
N LEU A 83 3.08 -4.17 4.95
CA LEU A 83 3.99 -5.22 4.50
C LEU A 83 5.23 -5.25 5.40
N GLU A 84 5.60 -6.45 5.85
CA GLU A 84 6.78 -6.78 6.66
C GLU A 84 6.73 -6.29 8.12
N ASN A 85 6.34 -5.04 8.38
CA ASN A 85 6.27 -4.48 9.74
C ASN A 85 5.36 -3.25 9.81
N TYR A 86 4.93 -2.88 11.00
CA TYR A 86 4.47 -1.51 11.27
C TYR A 86 5.67 -0.58 11.36
N PRO A 87 5.57 0.68 10.90
CA PRO A 87 6.58 1.70 11.19
C PRO A 87 6.75 1.87 12.70
N THR A 88 8.00 1.98 13.17
CA THR A 88 8.32 1.90 14.60
C THR A 88 8.66 3.23 15.26
N ASP A 89 8.96 4.28 14.47
CA ASP A 89 9.37 5.59 14.99
C ASP A 89 8.86 6.74 14.10
N VAL A 90 9.05 7.96 14.55
CA VAL A 90 8.60 9.20 13.90
C VAL A 90 9.77 9.95 13.28
N PRO A 91 9.56 10.67 12.16
CA PRO A 91 10.59 11.54 11.59
C PRO A 91 10.73 12.87 12.35
N GLY A 92 11.93 13.47 12.26
CA GLY A 92 12.25 14.81 12.74
C GLY A 92 12.57 14.90 14.23
N TYR A 93 13.57 15.73 14.54
CA TYR A 93 14.14 15.85 15.89
C TYR A 93 13.36 16.78 16.83
N GLY A 94 12.59 17.76 16.32
CA GLY A 94 11.84 18.68 17.16
C GLY A 94 10.79 17.98 18.00
N GLN A 95 10.84 18.13 19.33
CA GLN A 95 9.93 17.50 20.31
C GLN A 95 9.86 15.98 20.18
N LEU A 96 10.99 15.34 19.88
CA LEU A 96 11.07 13.92 19.54
C LEU A 96 10.43 13.02 20.59
N GLU A 97 10.73 13.20 21.88
CA GLU A 97 10.19 12.37 22.96
C GLU A 97 8.66 12.48 23.04
N GLN A 98 8.10 13.67 22.90
CA GLN A 98 6.65 13.86 22.90
C GLN A 98 6.01 13.21 21.66
N LYS A 99 6.62 13.35 20.49
CA LYS A 99 6.17 12.71 19.26
C LYS A 99 6.19 11.19 19.38
N ARG A 100 7.27 10.62 19.91
CA ARG A 100 7.39 9.17 20.16
C ARG A 100 6.32 8.66 21.11
N LYS A 101 6.07 9.36 22.21
CA LYS A 101 5.02 9.01 23.17
C LYS A 101 3.65 8.95 22.50
N THR A 102 3.29 9.98 21.72
CA THR A 102 2.03 10.03 21.00
C THR A 102 1.95 8.93 19.92
N TYR A 103 3.06 8.68 19.24
CA TYR A 103 3.17 7.63 18.23
C TYR A 103 2.93 6.22 18.83
N GLN A 104 3.55 5.92 19.96
CA GLN A 104 3.36 4.66 20.67
C GLN A 104 1.90 4.47 21.09
N GLN A 105 1.22 5.52 21.55
CA GLN A 105 -0.21 5.49 21.85
C GLN A 105 -1.07 5.19 20.62
N THR A 106 -0.65 5.63 19.45
CA THR A 106 -1.33 5.32 18.18
C THR A 106 -1.04 3.89 17.73
N LEU A 107 0.21 3.42 17.84
CA LEU A 107 0.60 2.04 17.54
C LEU A 107 -0.18 1.02 18.38
N GLN A 108 -0.41 1.29 19.66
CA GLN A 108 -1.18 0.42 20.54
C GLN A 108 -2.64 0.23 20.10
N LYS A 109 -3.18 1.09 19.25
CA LYS A 109 -4.53 0.97 18.67
C LYS A 109 -4.56 0.07 17.43
N LEU A 110 -3.41 -0.24 16.85
CA LEU A 110 -3.30 -1.20 15.75
C LEU A 110 -3.44 -2.63 16.28
N PRO A 111 -3.93 -3.56 15.45
CA PRO A 111 -3.95 -4.98 15.82
C PRO A 111 -2.57 -5.48 16.23
N SER A 112 -2.50 -6.17 17.37
CA SER A 112 -1.27 -6.87 17.79
C SER A 112 -1.20 -8.20 17.04
N ILE A 113 -0.31 -8.27 16.04
CA ILE A 113 -0.21 -9.40 15.11
C ILE A 113 1.23 -9.75 14.79
N SER A 114 1.45 -11.00 14.41
CA SER A 114 2.69 -11.44 13.78
C SER A 114 2.64 -11.14 12.28
N PHE A 115 3.75 -10.69 11.71
CA PHE A 115 3.90 -10.50 10.27
C PHE A 115 4.38 -11.76 9.54
N SER A 116 4.73 -12.83 10.26
CA SER A 116 5.22 -14.08 9.66
C SER A 116 4.19 -14.76 8.75
N GLU A 117 2.90 -14.51 9.02
CA GLU A 117 1.80 -15.01 8.22
C GLU A 117 0.91 -13.87 7.74
N THR A 118 0.21 -14.09 6.62
CA THR A 118 -0.81 -13.14 6.17
C THR A 118 -2.00 -13.17 7.12
N THR A 119 -2.27 -12.02 7.74
CA THR A 119 -3.38 -11.86 8.68
C THR A 119 -4.32 -10.76 8.21
N VAL A 120 -5.63 -11.02 8.25
CA VAL A 120 -6.68 -10.06 7.96
C VAL A 120 -7.42 -9.75 9.25
N THR A 121 -7.30 -8.53 9.74
CA THR A 121 -7.93 -8.10 11.00
C THR A 121 -8.98 -7.04 10.73
N PRO A 122 -10.26 -7.26 11.09
CA PRO A 122 -11.29 -6.24 11.04
C PRO A 122 -10.96 -5.04 11.94
N VAL A 123 -11.14 -3.83 11.42
CA VAL A 123 -10.94 -2.57 12.15
C VAL A 123 -12.10 -1.64 11.83
N GLY A 124 -13.06 -1.50 12.73
CA GLY A 124 -14.28 -0.75 12.47
C GLY A 124 -15.09 -1.38 11.33
N LYS A 125 -15.34 -0.62 10.27
CA LYS A 125 -16.04 -1.10 9.07
C LYS A 125 -15.10 -1.65 7.98
N GLY A 126 -13.80 -1.47 8.12
CA GLY A 126 -12.79 -1.93 7.18
C GLY A 126 -11.86 -2.97 7.78
N LYS A 127 -10.64 -3.02 7.29
CA LYS A 127 -9.67 -4.04 7.70
C LYS A 127 -8.23 -3.55 7.56
N ILE A 128 -7.37 -4.12 8.40
CA ILE A 128 -5.92 -4.07 8.27
C ILE A 128 -5.44 -5.46 7.86
N ILE A 129 -4.62 -5.51 6.83
CA ILE A 129 -4.00 -6.74 6.33
C ILE A 129 -2.50 -6.62 6.53
N THR A 130 -1.87 -7.67 7.01
CA THR A 130 -0.44 -7.71 7.28
C THR A 130 0.18 -9.00 6.78
N GLY A 131 1.45 -8.96 6.43
CA GLY A 131 2.22 -10.14 6.03
C GLY A 131 3.55 -9.78 5.38
N THR A 132 4.42 -10.80 5.23
CA THR A 132 5.71 -10.71 4.54
C THR A 132 5.66 -11.29 3.13
N ASP A 133 4.71 -12.18 2.86
CA ASP A 133 4.45 -12.68 1.51
C ASP A 133 3.55 -11.69 0.75
N TYR A 134 4.14 -10.94 -0.17
CA TYR A 134 3.46 -9.88 -0.91
C TYR A 134 2.29 -10.39 -1.74
N ALA A 135 2.51 -11.48 -2.49
CA ALA A 135 1.47 -12.04 -3.37
C ALA A 135 0.26 -12.52 -2.56
N ARG A 136 0.49 -13.27 -1.50
CA ARG A 136 -0.56 -13.78 -0.60
C ARG A 136 -1.26 -12.66 0.15
N THR A 137 -0.50 -11.69 0.65
CA THR A 137 -1.05 -10.55 1.41
C THR A 137 -1.93 -9.68 0.53
N LEU A 138 -1.50 -9.38 -0.69
CA LEU A 138 -2.28 -8.59 -1.65
C LEU A 138 -3.50 -9.36 -2.18
N ALA A 139 -3.40 -10.67 -2.37
CA ALA A 139 -4.55 -11.50 -2.73
C ALA A 139 -5.69 -11.42 -1.71
N SER A 140 -5.36 -11.23 -0.41
CA SER A 140 -6.34 -11.05 0.66
C SER A 140 -7.10 -9.71 0.61
N CYS A 141 -6.69 -8.79 -0.27
CA CYS A 141 -7.44 -7.55 -0.53
C CYS A 141 -8.70 -7.80 -1.39
N ASN A 142 -8.85 -8.96 -2.01
CA ASN A 142 -9.91 -9.28 -2.97
C ASN A 142 -9.92 -8.31 -4.18
N ILE A 143 -8.74 -7.90 -4.61
CA ILE A 143 -8.53 -7.10 -5.83
C ILE A 143 -8.12 -8.06 -6.94
N PRO A 144 -8.77 -8.03 -8.12
CA PRO A 144 -8.37 -8.88 -9.23
C PRO A 144 -6.93 -8.63 -9.67
N GLN A 145 -6.16 -9.69 -9.84
CA GLN A 145 -4.81 -9.64 -10.39
C GLN A 145 -4.86 -9.47 -11.92
N GLU A 146 -3.85 -8.81 -12.46
CA GLU A 146 -3.62 -8.77 -13.89
C GLU A 146 -2.90 -10.04 -14.34
N GLU A 147 -3.66 -10.95 -14.96
CA GLU A 147 -3.18 -12.27 -15.36
C GLU A 147 -2.08 -12.23 -16.44
N MET A 148 -2.04 -11.17 -17.24
CA MET A 148 -0.99 -11.01 -18.25
C MET A 148 0.40 -11.04 -17.65
N LYS A 149 0.57 -10.46 -16.45
CA LYS A 149 1.85 -10.47 -15.72
C LYS A 149 2.11 -11.84 -15.09
N THR A 150 1.13 -12.37 -14.37
CA THR A 150 1.33 -13.57 -13.53
C THR A 150 1.34 -14.88 -14.32
N LYS A 151 0.55 -14.99 -15.38
CA LYS A 151 0.46 -16.21 -16.20
C LYS A 151 1.38 -16.20 -17.42
N PHE A 152 1.58 -15.03 -18.05
CA PHE A 152 2.29 -14.93 -19.31
C PHE A 152 3.63 -14.19 -19.23
N GLY A 153 3.98 -13.64 -18.05
CA GLY A 153 5.23 -12.88 -17.87
C GLY A 153 5.31 -11.58 -18.66
N LEU A 154 4.17 -11.09 -19.17
CA LEU A 154 4.10 -9.86 -19.93
C LEU A 154 4.14 -8.64 -19.02
N GLN A 155 4.72 -7.55 -19.50
CA GLN A 155 4.56 -6.24 -18.86
C GLN A 155 3.34 -5.54 -19.46
N ALA A 156 2.47 -5.03 -18.59
CA ALA A 156 1.27 -4.33 -19.02
C ALA A 156 1.06 -3.06 -18.21
N ILE A 157 0.63 -2.01 -18.89
CA ILE A 157 0.09 -0.80 -18.26
C ILE A 157 -1.36 -0.69 -18.69
N ARG A 158 -2.25 -0.59 -17.71
CA ARG A 158 -3.70 -0.45 -17.95
C ARG A 158 -4.14 0.97 -17.69
N ARG A 159 -4.91 1.51 -18.61
CA ARG A 159 -5.66 2.76 -18.43
C ARG A 159 -7.15 2.49 -18.56
N VAL A 160 -7.93 3.21 -17.78
CA VAL A 160 -9.41 3.18 -17.83
C VAL A 160 -9.90 4.56 -18.24
N ASN A 161 -10.84 4.59 -19.17
CA ASN A 161 -11.59 5.78 -19.55
C ASN A 161 -13.06 5.41 -19.82
N ASP A 162 -13.86 6.34 -20.29
CA ASP A 162 -15.29 6.14 -20.54
C ASP A 162 -15.58 5.06 -21.61
N SER A 163 -14.62 4.76 -22.48
CA SER A 163 -14.75 3.73 -23.51
C SER A 163 -14.28 2.33 -23.05
N GLY A 164 -13.72 2.21 -21.83
CA GLY A 164 -13.31 0.93 -21.25
C GLY A 164 -11.83 0.87 -20.82
N HIS A 165 -11.25 -0.32 -20.94
CA HIS A 165 -9.87 -0.58 -20.57
C HIS A 165 -8.95 -0.57 -21.80
N HIS A 166 -7.84 0.14 -21.69
CA HIS A 166 -6.79 0.22 -22.70
C HIS A 166 -5.50 -0.33 -22.11
N TYR A 167 -4.83 -1.21 -22.84
CA TYR A 167 -3.61 -1.86 -22.41
C TYR A 167 -2.46 -1.50 -23.33
N PHE A 168 -1.35 -1.09 -22.75
CA PHE A 168 -0.05 -1.13 -23.41
C PHE A 168 0.68 -2.37 -22.92
N ILE A 169 1.01 -3.29 -23.82
CA ILE A 169 1.60 -4.59 -23.50
C ILE A 169 2.96 -4.70 -24.15
N SER A 170 3.96 -5.17 -23.39
CA SER A 170 5.29 -5.47 -23.91
C SER A 170 5.79 -6.82 -23.37
N SER A 171 6.52 -7.54 -24.23
CA SER A 171 7.30 -8.72 -23.83
C SER A 171 8.76 -8.32 -23.70
N LEU A 172 9.34 -8.58 -22.52
CA LEU A 172 10.79 -8.43 -22.30
C LEU A 172 11.54 -9.75 -22.48
N GLN A 173 10.83 -10.81 -22.88
CA GLN A 173 11.42 -12.12 -23.17
C GLN A 173 11.55 -12.28 -24.68
N ASP A 174 12.72 -12.76 -25.14
CA ASP A 174 12.99 -13.09 -26.55
C ASP A 174 12.18 -14.28 -27.10
N LYS A 175 11.20 -14.74 -26.35
CA LYS A 175 10.31 -15.82 -26.78
C LYS A 175 8.98 -15.21 -27.23
N GLY A 176 8.67 -15.38 -28.50
CA GLY A 176 7.33 -15.07 -29.02
C GLY A 176 6.26 -15.74 -28.17
N VAL A 177 5.18 -15.01 -27.93
CA VAL A 177 3.96 -15.48 -27.22
C VAL A 177 3.16 -16.36 -28.16
#